data_0f5978c3d91ea91ca29f7e45e45e2820
#
_entry.id   0f5978c3d91ea91ca29f7e45e45e2820
#
_cell.length_a   1.000
_cell.length_b   1.000
_cell.length_c   1.000
_cell.angle_alpha   90.00
_cell.angle_beta   90.00
_cell.angle_gamma   90.00
#
_symmetry.space_group_name_H-M   'P 1'
#
loop_
_entity.id
_entity.type
_entity.pdbx_description
1 polymer ?
#
loop_
_entity_poly.entity_id
_entity_poly.type
_entity_poly.pdbx_seq_one_letter_code
_entity_poly.pdbx_strand_id
1 'polypeptide(L)'
;MTDSAEFDVVVVGGGPAGSTLAALVAMQGHRVLVLEKEHFPRYQIGESLLPSTIHGVCRLTGAADELAKAGFPLKRGGTFRWGATPEPWTFAFSVSSRMAGPTSFAYQVERSKFDEILLRNARRVGAEVHEGCSATDVIEDGDRVVGIRYTDDGGNRREARASFVVDATGNKSRIYHRVGGTRQYSEFFRSLALFGYFEGGRRMPEPNRNNILCVAFDSGWFWYIPLSDTLTSVGAVVRSEMAEKVQGDSEQAMKALIEECPMISDYLAPARRVTTGQYGQLRVRKDYSYHQTTFWRPGMVLVGDAACFVDPVFSSGVHLATYSALLAARSINSVLAEIVDEKTAMQEFEARYRREYGVFYEFLVSFYEMHHSEDSYFWQAKKVTGNSQPELEAFVELIGGVSSGESALTDADALALRLQANTADFTTAVDALVANNSESMVPFMKSQVIRGVMHEGSQMQMRALLGEDXEPETPLFPGGLVSSADGMFWLPTDA
;
A
#
# COMPACT_ATOMS: atom_id res chain seq x y z
N MET A 1 39.44 3.12 -16.59
CA MET A 1 38.25 3.51 -17.37
C MET A 1 37.06 3.16 -16.51
N THR A 2 36.32 4.17 -16.02
CA THR A 2 35.06 3.94 -15.34
C THR A 2 34.09 3.42 -16.39
N ASP A 3 33.70 2.16 -16.27
CA ASP A 3 32.65 1.61 -17.13
C ASP A 3 31.41 2.51 -16.99
N SER A 4 31.02 3.16 -18.07
CA SER A 4 29.81 3.97 -18.07
C SER A 4 28.60 3.08 -17.77
N ALA A 5 27.66 3.60 -17.01
CA ALA A 5 26.45 2.85 -16.69
C ALA A 5 25.71 2.49 -17.98
N GLU A 6 25.32 1.24 -18.12
CA GLU A 6 24.56 0.75 -19.27
C GLU A 6 23.13 1.29 -19.25
N PHE A 7 22.57 1.47 -18.05
CA PHE A 7 21.24 2.02 -17.81
C PHE A 7 21.33 3.19 -16.83
N ASP A 8 20.39 4.09 -16.90
CA ASP A 8 20.27 5.12 -15.86
C ASP A 8 19.69 4.48 -14.59
N VAL A 9 18.67 3.60 -14.75
CA VAL A 9 18.02 2.94 -13.63
C VAL A 9 17.78 1.46 -13.95
N VAL A 10 18.09 0.58 -13.01
CA VAL A 10 17.62 -0.81 -13.04
C VAL A 10 16.59 -0.98 -11.92
N VAL A 11 15.40 -1.44 -12.28
CA VAL A 11 14.31 -1.70 -11.35
C VAL A 11 14.17 -3.21 -11.20
N VAL A 12 14.28 -3.70 -9.96
CA VAL A 12 14.13 -5.12 -9.66
C VAL A 12 12.70 -5.35 -9.14
N GLY A 13 11.90 -6.07 -9.93
CA GLY A 13 10.50 -6.34 -9.64
C GLY A 13 9.57 -5.54 -10.54
N GLY A 14 8.66 -6.22 -11.22
CA GLY A 14 7.69 -5.66 -12.16
C GLY A 14 6.28 -5.50 -11.62
N GLY A 15 6.11 -5.54 -10.29
CA GLY A 15 4.81 -5.28 -9.66
C GLY A 15 4.43 -3.80 -9.71
N PRO A 16 3.36 -3.40 -9.02
CA PRO A 16 2.86 -2.01 -9.12
C PRO A 16 3.91 -0.93 -8.81
N ALA A 17 4.74 -1.13 -7.77
CA ALA A 17 5.78 -0.15 -7.46
C ALA A 17 6.82 -0.07 -8.58
N GLY A 18 7.35 -1.20 -9.00
CA GLY A 18 8.42 -1.23 -10.02
C GLY A 18 7.94 -0.72 -11.36
N SER A 19 6.77 -1.16 -11.81
CA SER A 19 6.20 -0.72 -13.09
C SER A 19 5.90 0.79 -13.08
N THR A 20 5.38 1.30 -11.96
CA THR A 20 5.10 2.74 -11.81
C THR A 20 6.39 3.56 -11.90
N LEU A 21 7.39 3.20 -11.09
CA LEU A 21 8.66 3.93 -11.09
C LEU A 21 9.32 3.87 -12.47
N ALA A 22 9.37 2.67 -13.06
CA ALA A 22 9.97 2.50 -14.38
C ALA A 22 9.29 3.38 -15.43
N ALA A 23 7.96 3.43 -15.41
CA ALA A 23 7.22 4.28 -16.37
C ALA A 23 7.55 5.76 -16.17
N LEU A 24 7.51 6.24 -14.92
CA LEU A 24 7.70 7.66 -14.63
C LEU A 24 9.13 8.12 -14.96
N VAL A 25 10.13 7.26 -14.80
CA VAL A 25 11.52 7.58 -15.12
C VAL A 25 11.74 7.48 -16.64
N ALA A 26 11.22 6.44 -17.29
CA ALA A 26 11.35 6.26 -18.74
C ALA A 26 10.67 7.40 -19.52
N MET A 27 9.54 7.92 -19.01
CA MET A 27 8.84 9.06 -19.63
C MET A 27 9.69 10.33 -19.66
N GLN A 28 10.72 10.41 -18.81
CA GLN A 28 11.67 11.54 -18.83
C GLN A 28 12.85 11.30 -19.77
N GLY A 29 12.81 10.20 -20.55
CA GLY A 29 13.84 9.90 -21.55
C GLY A 29 15.04 9.11 -21.03
N HIS A 30 14.98 8.65 -19.79
CA HIS A 30 16.08 7.87 -19.21
C HIS A 30 16.01 6.41 -19.63
N ARG A 31 17.17 5.74 -19.66
CA ARG A 31 17.29 4.32 -19.99
C ARG A 31 16.98 3.50 -18.75
N VAL A 32 15.85 2.78 -18.77
CA VAL A 32 15.36 2.01 -17.63
C VAL A 32 15.26 0.54 -18.01
N LEU A 33 15.84 -0.34 -17.18
CA LEU A 33 15.70 -1.79 -17.28
C LEU A 33 14.85 -2.29 -16.09
N VAL A 34 13.80 -3.06 -16.39
CA VAL A 34 13.02 -3.77 -15.36
C VAL A 34 13.39 -5.25 -15.43
N LEU A 35 13.77 -5.83 -14.30
CA LEU A 35 14.03 -7.26 -14.17
C LEU A 35 12.93 -7.88 -13.31
N GLU A 36 12.10 -8.72 -13.93
CA GLU A 36 11.00 -9.40 -13.24
C GLU A 36 11.24 -10.91 -13.24
N LYS A 37 11.14 -11.53 -12.07
CA LYS A 37 11.46 -12.95 -11.93
C LYS A 37 10.41 -13.88 -12.53
N GLU A 38 9.15 -13.42 -12.60
CA GLU A 38 8.06 -14.24 -13.13
C GLU A 38 7.69 -13.81 -14.54
N HIS A 39 6.95 -14.66 -15.22
CA HIS A 39 6.34 -14.30 -16.50
C HIS A 39 4.89 -13.87 -16.22
N PHE A 40 4.53 -12.67 -16.65
CA PHE A 40 3.18 -12.15 -16.46
C PHE A 40 2.24 -12.70 -17.53
N PRO A 41 0.96 -12.89 -17.24
CA PRO A 41 0.30 -12.59 -15.95
C PRO A 41 0.66 -13.59 -14.86
N ARG A 42 0.74 -13.09 -13.62
CA ARG A 42 1.05 -13.93 -12.46
C ARG A 42 0.17 -13.55 -11.28
N TYR A 43 -0.02 -14.47 -10.35
CA TYR A 43 -0.85 -14.29 -9.17
C TYR A 43 -0.19 -13.34 -8.15
N GLN A 44 -1.00 -12.47 -7.53
CA GLN A 44 -0.61 -11.70 -6.34
C GLN A 44 -1.88 -11.36 -5.55
N ILE A 45 -1.73 -11.09 -4.24
CA ILE A 45 -2.81 -10.62 -3.37
C ILE A 45 -2.73 -9.09 -3.22
N GLY A 46 -3.82 -8.45 -2.77
CA GLY A 46 -3.94 -7.00 -2.64
C GLY A 46 -4.80 -6.44 -3.77
N GLU A 47 -6.09 -6.73 -3.71
CA GLU A 47 -7.02 -6.65 -4.86
C GLU A 47 -7.98 -5.47 -4.77
N SER A 48 -8.03 -4.78 -3.62
CA SER A 48 -8.92 -3.65 -3.42
C SER A 48 -8.10 -2.37 -3.46
N LEU A 49 -8.45 -1.44 -4.32
CA LEU A 49 -7.65 -0.26 -4.61
C LEU A 49 -8.29 1.02 -4.04
N LEU A 50 -7.54 2.12 -4.10
CA LEU A 50 -7.99 3.46 -3.69
C LEU A 50 -8.04 4.38 -4.92
N PRO A 51 -8.91 5.41 -4.90
CA PRO A 51 -9.02 6.33 -6.05
C PRO A 51 -7.71 7.02 -6.42
N SER A 52 -6.90 7.38 -5.44
CA SER A 52 -5.59 8.01 -5.66
C SER A 52 -4.64 7.13 -6.47
N THR A 53 -4.72 5.80 -6.29
CA THR A 53 -3.94 4.88 -7.11
C THR A 53 -4.32 5.00 -8.58
N ILE A 54 -5.62 4.97 -8.87
CA ILE A 54 -6.13 4.92 -10.26
C ILE A 54 -6.07 6.31 -10.91
N HIS A 55 -6.70 7.29 -10.25
CA HIS A 55 -6.88 8.63 -10.84
C HIS A 55 -5.72 9.56 -10.55
N GLY A 56 -4.85 9.19 -9.61
CA GLY A 56 -3.59 9.86 -9.35
C GLY A 56 -2.45 9.18 -10.09
N VAL A 57 -1.81 8.23 -9.44
CA VAL A 57 -0.53 7.67 -9.92
C VAL A 57 -0.67 6.96 -11.26
N CYS A 58 -1.66 6.08 -11.43
CA CYS A 58 -1.82 5.35 -12.70
C CYS A 58 -2.11 6.31 -13.87
N ARG A 59 -2.82 7.41 -13.60
CA ARG A 59 -3.06 8.44 -14.62
C ARG A 59 -1.75 9.11 -15.02
N LEU A 60 -0.89 9.46 -14.06
CA LEU A 60 0.42 10.06 -14.35
C LEU A 60 1.30 9.15 -15.21
N THR A 61 1.21 7.83 -15.02
CA THR A 61 1.98 6.87 -15.82
C THR A 61 1.41 6.64 -17.21
N GLY A 62 0.20 7.12 -17.49
CA GLY A 62 -0.49 6.89 -18.76
C GLY A 62 -1.29 5.59 -18.82
N ALA A 63 -1.45 4.87 -17.70
CA ALA A 63 -2.12 3.56 -17.67
C ALA A 63 -3.65 3.65 -17.48
N ALA A 64 -4.19 4.82 -17.16
CA ALA A 64 -5.59 4.96 -16.73
C ALA A 64 -6.59 4.45 -17.78
N ASP A 65 -6.36 4.72 -19.06
CA ASP A 65 -7.28 4.31 -20.13
C ASP A 65 -7.35 2.78 -20.29
N GLU A 66 -6.20 2.11 -20.20
CA GLU A 66 -6.16 0.65 -20.28
C GLU A 66 -6.84 0.00 -19.08
N LEU A 67 -6.64 0.60 -17.89
CA LEU A 67 -7.34 0.13 -16.69
C LEU A 67 -8.85 0.29 -16.83
N ALA A 68 -9.31 1.41 -17.39
CA ALA A 68 -10.74 1.64 -17.61
C ALA A 68 -11.36 0.61 -18.57
N LYS A 69 -10.59 0.17 -19.57
CA LYS A 69 -11.05 -0.82 -20.55
C LYS A 69 -11.02 -2.25 -20.02
N ALA A 70 -10.36 -2.50 -18.89
CA ALA A 70 -10.13 -3.85 -18.39
C ALA A 70 -11.40 -4.51 -17.80
N GLY A 71 -12.44 -3.72 -17.52
CA GLY A 71 -13.71 -4.25 -17.01
C GLY A 71 -13.71 -4.57 -15.53
N PHE A 72 -12.81 -3.98 -14.74
CA PHE A 72 -12.77 -4.20 -13.30
C PHE A 72 -14.03 -3.65 -12.63
N PRO A 73 -14.56 -4.33 -11.58
CA PRO A 73 -15.69 -3.79 -10.81
C PRO A 73 -15.35 -2.42 -10.22
N LEU A 74 -16.29 -1.48 -10.33
CA LEU A 74 -16.15 -0.14 -9.77
C LEU A 74 -16.42 -0.16 -8.27
N LYS A 75 -15.42 0.17 -7.47
CA LYS A 75 -15.50 0.26 -6.02
C LYS A 75 -15.80 1.70 -5.64
N ARG A 76 -16.94 1.95 -4.99
CA ARG A 76 -17.36 3.31 -4.63
C ARG A 76 -16.99 3.70 -3.21
N GLY A 77 -16.50 2.74 -2.41
CA GLY A 77 -16.12 3.00 -1.02
C GLY A 77 -15.76 1.71 -0.31
N GLY A 78 -15.96 1.70 1.00
CA GLY A 78 -15.76 0.53 1.84
C GLY A 78 -16.95 0.35 2.77
N THR A 79 -17.33 -0.88 3.01
CA THR A 79 -18.40 -1.24 3.93
C THR A 79 -17.81 -2.08 5.06
N PHE A 80 -18.18 -1.74 6.29
CA PHE A 80 -17.56 -2.31 7.48
C PHE A 80 -18.64 -2.71 8.47
N ARG A 81 -18.59 -3.97 8.88
CA ARG A 81 -19.27 -4.40 10.10
C ARG A 81 -18.20 -4.39 11.19
N TRP A 82 -18.08 -3.26 11.87
CA TRP A 82 -16.92 -2.94 12.71
C TRP A 82 -17.34 -1.93 13.76
N GLY A 83 -16.90 -2.12 14.99
CA GLY A 83 -17.33 -1.30 16.11
C GLY A 83 -18.40 -1.99 16.94
N ALA A 84 -19.05 -1.24 17.83
CA ALA A 84 -19.98 -1.79 18.84
C ALA A 84 -21.31 -2.22 18.24
N THR A 85 -21.73 -1.64 17.12
CA THR A 85 -23.06 -1.93 16.57
C THR A 85 -23.05 -3.15 15.66
N PRO A 86 -24.13 -3.95 15.62
CA PRO A 86 -24.20 -5.09 14.70
C PRO A 86 -24.41 -4.68 13.24
N GLU A 87 -24.79 -3.43 12.99
CA GLU A 87 -25.12 -2.95 11.65
C GLU A 87 -23.86 -2.54 10.90
N PRO A 88 -23.73 -2.92 9.61
CA PRO A 88 -22.63 -2.42 8.80
C PRO A 88 -22.77 -0.92 8.53
N TRP A 89 -21.64 -0.25 8.38
CA TRP A 89 -21.61 1.16 7.96
C TRP A 89 -20.74 1.27 6.71
N THR A 90 -21.03 2.28 5.89
CA THR A 90 -20.34 2.48 4.61
C THR A 90 -19.76 3.89 4.55
N PHE A 91 -18.53 3.96 4.09
CA PHE A 91 -17.90 5.20 3.73
C PHE A 91 -17.77 5.25 2.20
N ALA A 92 -18.22 6.32 1.59
CA ALA A 92 -18.19 6.49 0.14
C ALA A 92 -17.10 7.50 -0.26
N PHE A 93 -16.35 7.21 -1.32
CA PHE A 93 -15.29 8.12 -1.78
C PHE A 93 -15.82 9.50 -2.17
N SER A 94 -17.06 9.56 -2.63
CA SER A 94 -17.71 10.81 -3.05
C SER A 94 -17.95 11.82 -1.93
N VAL A 95 -17.74 11.43 -0.66
CA VAL A 95 -17.95 12.35 0.46
C VAL A 95 -16.87 13.42 0.55
N SER A 96 -15.68 13.15 0.06
CA SER A 96 -14.64 14.16 0.00
C SER A 96 -14.99 15.15 -1.12
N SER A 97 -15.07 16.43 -0.79
CA SER A 97 -15.32 17.45 -1.80
C SER A 97 -14.23 17.47 -2.88
N ARG A 98 -13.02 17.07 -2.51
CA ARG A 98 -11.88 16.96 -3.45
C ARG A 98 -12.00 15.74 -4.37
N MET A 99 -12.69 14.69 -3.90
CA MET A 99 -12.82 13.43 -4.64
C MET A 99 -14.20 13.26 -5.27
N ALA A 100 -15.13 14.18 -5.00
CA ALA A 100 -16.48 14.12 -5.56
C ALA A 100 -16.45 14.33 -7.07
N GLY A 101 -17.35 13.63 -7.77
CA GLY A 101 -17.45 13.75 -9.21
C GLY A 101 -17.20 12.43 -9.93
N PRO A 102 -16.90 12.48 -11.23
CA PRO A 102 -16.83 11.27 -12.06
C PRO A 102 -15.67 10.34 -11.71
N THR A 103 -14.70 10.78 -10.89
CA THR A 103 -13.57 9.95 -10.46
C THR A 103 -13.69 9.49 -9.00
N SER A 104 -14.89 9.54 -8.41
CA SER A 104 -15.15 9.09 -7.03
C SER A 104 -15.27 7.57 -6.95
N PHE A 105 -14.33 6.83 -7.54
CA PHE A 105 -14.32 5.39 -7.49
C PHE A 105 -12.89 4.87 -7.59
N ALA A 106 -12.73 3.63 -7.19
CA ALA A 106 -11.52 2.86 -7.46
C ALA A 106 -11.96 1.56 -8.15
N TYR A 107 -11.07 0.58 -8.20
CA TYR A 107 -11.38 -0.73 -8.76
C TYR A 107 -11.11 -1.81 -7.72
N GLN A 108 -11.87 -2.89 -7.80
CA GLN A 108 -11.47 -4.19 -7.30
C GLN A 108 -10.80 -4.92 -8.47
N VAL A 109 -9.62 -5.46 -8.27
CA VAL A 109 -8.83 -5.96 -9.41
C VAL A 109 -8.33 -7.38 -9.19
N GLU A 110 -8.40 -8.18 -10.23
CA GLU A 110 -7.58 -9.37 -10.34
C GLU A 110 -6.15 -8.89 -10.58
N ARG A 111 -5.26 -9.13 -9.63
CA ARG A 111 -3.90 -8.59 -9.66
C ARG A 111 -3.08 -9.10 -10.85
N SER A 112 -3.37 -10.31 -11.32
CA SER A 112 -2.69 -10.81 -12.53
C SER A 112 -2.92 -9.88 -13.73
N LYS A 113 -4.17 -9.38 -13.89
CA LYS A 113 -4.51 -8.43 -14.97
C LYS A 113 -3.99 -7.03 -14.70
N PHE A 114 -4.22 -6.53 -13.48
CA PHE A 114 -3.83 -5.17 -13.09
C PHE A 114 -2.33 -4.98 -13.22
N ASP A 115 -1.56 -5.89 -12.64
CA ASP A 115 -0.10 -5.78 -12.63
C ASP A 115 0.46 -5.91 -14.06
N GLU A 116 -0.13 -6.78 -14.89
CA GLU A 116 0.27 -6.92 -16.29
C GLU A 116 0.04 -5.63 -17.08
N ILE A 117 -1.10 -4.97 -16.87
CA ILE A 117 -1.38 -3.67 -17.53
C ILE A 117 -0.30 -2.66 -17.16
N LEU A 118 0.07 -2.56 -15.88
CA LEU A 118 1.10 -1.62 -15.45
C LEU A 118 2.47 -1.95 -16.04
N LEU A 119 2.84 -3.22 -16.07
CA LEU A 119 4.15 -3.64 -16.60
C LEU A 119 4.21 -3.39 -18.12
N ARG A 120 3.15 -3.70 -18.85
CA ARG A 120 3.08 -3.43 -20.29
C ARG A 120 3.09 -1.93 -20.56
N ASN A 121 2.46 -1.14 -19.71
CA ASN A 121 2.49 0.32 -19.83
C ASN A 121 3.92 0.84 -19.65
N ALA A 122 4.67 0.33 -18.66
CA ALA A 122 6.07 0.72 -18.49
C ALA A 122 6.88 0.46 -19.77
N ARG A 123 6.68 -0.71 -20.38
CA ARG A 123 7.31 -1.06 -21.67
C ARG A 123 6.89 -0.09 -22.76
N ARG A 124 5.61 0.22 -22.83
CA ARG A 124 5.05 1.12 -23.87
C ARG A 124 5.64 2.51 -23.80
N VAL A 125 5.93 3.02 -22.61
CA VAL A 125 6.47 4.37 -22.43
C VAL A 125 8.00 4.42 -22.44
N GLY A 126 8.66 3.27 -22.68
CA GLY A 126 10.10 3.26 -22.98
C GLY A 126 10.98 2.40 -22.09
N ALA A 127 10.45 1.78 -21.04
CA ALA A 127 11.27 0.89 -20.21
C ALA A 127 11.55 -0.43 -20.96
N GLU A 128 12.78 -0.92 -20.84
CA GLU A 128 13.14 -2.26 -21.28
C GLU A 128 12.72 -3.23 -20.16
N VAL A 129 11.95 -4.26 -20.49
CA VAL A 129 11.40 -5.20 -19.49
C VAL A 129 11.83 -6.61 -19.83
N HIS A 130 12.54 -7.25 -18.90
CA HIS A 130 12.95 -8.65 -19.01
C HIS A 130 12.26 -9.47 -17.94
N GLU A 131 11.42 -10.41 -18.36
CA GLU A 131 10.75 -11.36 -17.48
C GLU A 131 11.58 -12.63 -17.34
N GLY A 132 11.35 -13.42 -16.29
CA GLY A 132 12.15 -14.60 -16.00
C GLY A 132 13.52 -14.29 -15.43
N CYS A 133 13.77 -13.06 -14.98
CA CYS A 133 15.07 -12.59 -14.54
C CYS A 133 15.09 -12.34 -13.03
N SER A 134 15.89 -13.10 -12.31
CA SER A 134 15.96 -13.05 -10.84
C SER A 134 17.24 -12.35 -10.36
N ALA A 135 17.09 -11.23 -9.68
CA ALA A 135 18.22 -10.54 -9.06
C ALA A 135 18.84 -11.42 -7.98
N THR A 136 20.18 -11.46 -7.95
CA THR A 136 20.92 -12.26 -6.98
C THR A 136 21.66 -11.39 -5.98
N ASP A 137 22.23 -10.25 -6.43
CA ASP A 137 22.95 -9.34 -5.53
C ASP A 137 23.19 -8.02 -6.25
N VAL A 138 23.59 -6.99 -5.48
CA VAL A 138 24.01 -5.71 -6.04
C VAL A 138 25.49 -5.73 -6.43
N ILE A 139 25.88 -4.79 -7.28
CA ILE A 139 27.27 -4.50 -7.61
C ILE A 139 27.64 -3.21 -6.90
N GLU A 140 28.74 -3.19 -6.17
CA GLU A 140 29.15 -2.05 -5.36
C GLU A 140 30.50 -1.49 -5.87
N ASP A 141 30.66 -0.18 -5.73
CA ASP A 141 31.92 0.52 -5.90
C ASP A 141 32.06 1.47 -4.70
N GLY A 142 32.85 1.05 -3.73
CA GLY A 142 32.94 1.72 -2.44
C GLY A 142 31.58 1.66 -1.71
N ASP A 143 31.11 2.80 -1.30
CA ASP A 143 29.82 2.89 -0.57
C ASP A 143 28.62 2.98 -1.51
N ARG A 144 28.84 3.02 -2.82
CA ARG A 144 27.79 3.21 -3.80
C ARG A 144 27.39 1.88 -4.47
N VAL A 145 26.10 1.67 -4.66
CA VAL A 145 25.58 0.61 -5.53
C VAL A 145 25.65 1.12 -6.97
N VAL A 146 26.24 0.33 -7.87
CA VAL A 146 26.48 0.70 -9.28
C VAL A 146 25.89 -0.31 -10.26
N GLY A 147 25.07 -1.24 -9.78
CA GLY A 147 24.44 -2.22 -10.66
C GLY A 147 23.87 -3.40 -9.91
N ILE A 148 23.43 -4.37 -10.69
CA ILE A 148 22.76 -5.57 -10.18
C ILE A 148 23.32 -6.81 -10.89
N ARG A 149 23.48 -7.90 -10.13
CA ARG A 149 23.73 -9.24 -10.65
C ARG A 149 22.42 -10.00 -10.68
N TYR A 150 22.18 -10.73 -11.75
CA TYR A 150 20.92 -11.47 -11.90
C TYR A 150 21.15 -12.73 -12.74
N THR A 151 20.18 -13.63 -12.67
CA THR A 151 20.10 -14.81 -13.53
C THR A 151 19.00 -14.54 -14.53
N ASP A 152 19.29 -14.68 -15.83
CA ASP A 152 18.32 -14.46 -16.90
C ASP A 152 17.40 -15.67 -17.07
N ASP A 153 16.39 -15.56 -17.95
CA ASP A 153 15.41 -16.59 -18.19
C ASP A 153 16.04 -17.92 -18.72
N GLY A 154 17.20 -17.83 -19.32
CA GLY A 154 17.96 -19.00 -19.74
C GLY A 154 18.86 -19.61 -18.67
N GLY A 155 18.84 -19.05 -17.45
CA GLY A 155 19.67 -19.53 -16.35
C GLY A 155 21.10 -18.97 -16.34
N ASN A 156 21.43 -18.02 -17.23
CA ASN A 156 22.76 -17.46 -17.32
C ASN A 156 22.94 -16.31 -16.32
N ARG A 157 24.13 -16.25 -15.73
CA ARG A 157 24.48 -15.12 -14.84
C ARG A 157 24.76 -13.89 -15.70
N ARG A 158 24.18 -12.77 -15.29
CA ARG A 158 24.29 -11.49 -15.98
C ARG A 158 24.57 -10.37 -15.00
N GLU A 159 25.06 -9.27 -15.52
CA GLU A 159 25.22 -8.01 -14.78
C GLU A 159 24.61 -6.88 -15.59
N ALA A 160 24.06 -5.89 -14.90
CA ALA A 160 23.61 -4.64 -15.50
C ALA A 160 24.12 -3.49 -14.64
N ARG A 161 24.86 -2.58 -15.24
CA ARG A 161 25.38 -1.38 -14.58
C ARG A 161 24.35 -0.26 -14.68
N ALA A 162 24.20 0.48 -13.59
CA ALA A 162 23.21 1.57 -13.54
C ALA A 162 23.62 2.65 -12.53
N SER A 163 23.14 3.87 -12.76
CA SER A 163 23.30 4.95 -11.79
C SER A 163 22.48 4.70 -10.53
N PHE A 164 21.31 4.06 -10.70
CA PHE A 164 20.43 3.70 -9.58
C PHE A 164 19.89 2.29 -9.75
N VAL A 165 19.84 1.55 -8.64
CA VAL A 165 19.15 0.27 -8.52
C VAL A 165 17.93 0.48 -7.60
N VAL A 166 16.75 0.06 -8.06
CA VAL A 166 15.51 0.18 -7.29
C VAL A 166 15.07 -1.23 -6.89
N ASP A 167 14.95 -1.47 -5.60
CA ASP A 167 14.37 -2.72 -5.10
C ASP A 167 12.86 -2.55 -4.96
N ALA A 168 12.12 -3.14 -5.89
CA ALA A 168 10.66 -3.17 -5.93
C ALA A 168 10.15 -4.63 -5.85
N THR A 169 10.92 -5.51 -5.18
CA THR A 169 10.63 -6.94 -5.19
C THR A 169 9.60 -7.38 -4.16
N GLY A 170 9.04 -6.43 -3.42
CA GLY A 170 7.96 -6.73 -2.49
C GLY A 170 8.45 -7.31 -1.17
N ASN A 171 7.53 -7.97 -0.46
CA ASN A 171 7.83 -8.47 0.89
C ASN A 171 8.87 -9.60 0.91
N LYS A 172 9.11 -10.23 -0.24
CA LYS A 172 10.10 -11.31 -0.36
C LYS A 172 11.45 -10.83 -0.90
N SER A 173 11.71 -9.54 -0.81
CA SER A 173 13.00 -8.99 -1.26
C SER A 173 14.18 -9.75 -0.63
N ARG A 174 15.18 -10.03 -1.45
CA ARG A 174 16.43 -10.66 -1.02
C ARG A 174 17.57 -9.67 -0.93
N ILE A 175 17.38 -8.44 -1.43
CA ILE A 175 18.45 -7.44 -1.49
C ILE A 175 18.17 -6.21 -0.62
N TYR A 176 16.99 -6.16 0.08
CA TYR A 176 16.65 -4.99 0.89
C TYR A 176 17.76 -4.61 1.88
N HIS A 177 18.44 -5.62 2.44
CA HIS A 177 19.49 -5.39 3.44
C HIS A 177 20.71 -4.65 2.87
N ARG A 178 20.82 -4.58 1.54
CA ARG A 178 21.94 -3.92 0.89
C ARG A 178 21.92 -2.40 1.05
N VAL A 179 20.80 -1.82 1.47
CA VAL A 179 20.79 -0.39 1.85
C VAL A 179 21.41 -0.13 3.22
N GLY A 180 21.76 -1.19 3.96
CA GLY A 180 22.41 -1.07 5.27
C GLY A 180 21.45 -1.07 6.46
N GLY A 181 20.17 -1.30 6.21
CA GLY A 181 19.17 -1.33 7.27
C GLY A 181 18.76 -2.74 7.69
N THR A 182 17.83 -2.79 8.64
CA THR A 182 17.22 -4.01 9.15
C THR A 182 15.70 -3.90 9.05
N ARG A 183 15.05 -5.06 8.97
CA ARG A 183 13.59 -5.13 8.95
C ARG A 183 13.07 -5.25 10.38
N GLN A 184 12.15 -4.35 10.75
CA GLN A 184 11.49 -4.35 12.05
C GLN A 184 10.01 -4.69 11.86
N TYR A 185 9.55 -5.70 12.57
CA TYR A 185 8.16 -6.19 12.47
C TYR A 185 7.30 -5.50 13.52
N SER A 186 6.06 -5.18 13.14
CA SER A 186 5.10 -4.62 14.07
C SER A 186 4.63 -5.67 15.07
N GLU A 187 4.63 -5.31 16.35
CA GLU A 187 4.01 -6.13 17.39
C GLU A 187 2.49 -5.92 17.40
N PHE A 188 2.04 -4.69 17.14
CA PHE A 188 0.62 -4.35 17.14
C PHE A 188 -0.14 -5.04 16.01
N PHE A 189 0.42 -5.07 14.78
CA PHE A 189 -0.22 -5.66 13.61
C PHE A 189 0.25 -7.08 13.32
N ARG A 190 0.70 -7.80 14.32
CA ARG A 190 1.21 -9.17 14.16
C ARG A 190 0.06 -10.14 13.93
N SER A 191 -0.17 -10.47 12.68
CA SER A 191 -1.36 -11.22 12.25
C SER A 191 -1.02 -12.25 11.18
N LEU A 192 -1.94 -13.20 11.02
CA LEU A 192 -1.91 -14.18 9.92
C LEU A 192 -3.19 -14.03 9.11
N ALA A 193 -3.08 -14.21 7.80
CA ALA A 193 -4.25 -14.24 6.92
C ALA A 193 -4.35 -15.59 6.23
N LEU A 194 -5.52 -16.22 6.30
CA LEU A 194 -5.88 -17.41 5.53
C LEU A 194 -6.92 -16.97 4.49
N PHE A 195 -6.67 -17.22 3.21
CA PHE A 195 -7.55 -16.67 2.17
C PHE A 195 -7.65 -17.56 0.94
N GLY A 196 -8.75 -17.37 0.23
CA GLY A 196 -9.04 -18.08 -1.00
C GLY A 196 -10.15 -17.42 -1.79
N TYR A 197 -10.70 -18.12 -2.76
CA TYR A 197 -11.61 -17.55 -3.74
C TYR A 197 -12.86 -18.39 -3.84
N PHE A 198 -14.00 -17.71 -4.02
CA PHE A 198 -15.34 -18.33 -4.04
C PHE A 198 -16.12 -17.79 -5.22
N GLU A 199 -16.95 -18.63 -5.83
CA GLU A 199 -17.88 -18.24 -6.88
C GLU A 199 -19.31 -18.33 -6.39
N GLY A 200 -20.14 -17.37 -6.78
CA GLY A 200 -21.58 -17.37 -6.51
C GLY A 200 -21.97 -16.79 -5.18
N GLY A 201 -21.05 -16.09 -4.49
CA GLY A 201 -21.38 -15.42 -3.22
C GLY A 201 -22.32 -14.25 -3.42
N ARG A 202 -23.02 -13.88 -2.34
CA ARG A 202 -23.96 -12.75 -2.36
C ARG A 202 -23.21 -11.43 -2.57
N ARG A 203 -23.96 -10.44 -3.04
CA ARG A 203 -23.44 -9.07 -3.22
C ARG A 203 -24.28 -8.11 -2.40
N MET A 204 -23.66 -7.03 -1.94
CA MET A 204 -24.38 -5.95 -1.29
C MET A 204 -25.30 -5.25 -2.30
N PRO A 205 -26.37 -4.58 -1.82
CA PRO A 205 -27.20 -3.78 -2.72
C PRO A 205 -26.44 -2.60 -3.34
N GLU A 206 -26.91 -2.14 -4.49
CA GLU A 206 -26.38 -0.89 -5.06
C GLU A 206 -26.61 0.28 -4.09
N PRO A 207 -25.73 1.25 -4.02
CA PRO A 207 -24.52 1.45 -4.84
C PRO A 207 -23.26 0.73 -4.29
N ASN A 208 -23.40 -0.07 -3.25
CA ASN A 208 -22.30 -0.66 -2.50
C ASN A 208 -21.89 -2.06 -3.01
N ARG A 209 -22.52 -2.50 -4.08
CA ARG A 209 -22.38 -3.86 -4.62
C ARG A 209 -20.92 -4.32 -4.72
N ASN A 210 -20.04 -3.45 -5.16
CA ASN A 210 -18.63 -3.79 -5.40
C ASN A 210 -17.67 -3.25 -4.34
N ASN A 211 -18.19 -2.70 -3.24
CA ASN A 211 -17.32 -2.27 -2.13
C ASN A 211 -16.64 -3.49 -1.51
N ILE A 212 -15.43 -3.28 -0.97
CA ILE A 212 -14.89 -4.27 -0.03
C ILE A 212 -15.81 -4.29 1.20
N LEU A 213 -16.13 -5.49 1.67
CA LEU A 213 -16.83 -5.68 2.93
C LEU A 213 -15.82 -6.24 3.93
N CYS A 214 -15.61 -5.52 5.03
CA CYS A 214 -14.76 -5.95 6.13
C CYS A 214 -15.65 -6.26 7.33
N VAL A 215 -15.54 -7.47 7.86
CA VAL A 215 -16.43 -7.93 8.93
C VAL A 215 -15.58 -8.38 10.11
N ALA A 216 -15.66 -7.66 11.23
CA ALA A 216 -15.01 -8.07 12.47
C ALA A 216 -15.82 -9.18 13.14
N PHE A 217 -15.13 -10.14 13.75
CA PHE A 217 -15.71 -11.21 14.53
C PHE A 217 -14.74 -11.58 15.68
N ASP A 218 -15.10 -12.53 16.51
CA ASP A 218 -14.34 -12.78 17.75
C ASP A 218 -12.87 -13.16 17.53
N SER A 219 -12.56 -13.90 16.46
CA SER A 219 -11.17 -14.34 16.20
C SER A 219 -10.36 -13.36 15.37
N GLY A 220 -11.00 -12.36 14.76
CA GLY A 220 -10.30 -11.43 13.89
C GLY A 220 -11.25 -10.67 12.99
N TRP A 221 -10.97 -10.64 11.69
CA TRP A 221 -11.85 -10.00 10.73
C TRP A 221 -11.71 -10.68 9.37
N PHE A 222 -12.75 -10.55 8.55
CA PHE A 222 -12.77 -11.05 7.18
C PHE A 222 -12.75 -9.89 6.20
N TRP A 223 -12.04 -10.08 5.09
CA TRP A 223 -12.32 -9.31 3.88
C TRP A 223 -13.17 -10.13 2.92
N TYR A 224 -13.99 -9.44 2.15
CA TYR A 224 -14.86 -10.01 1.12
C TYR A 224 -14.83 -9.02 -0.05
N ILE A 225 -14.12 -9.37 -1.13
CA ILE A 225 -13.81 -8.46 -2.24
C ILE A 225 -14.38 -9.01 -3.54
N PRO A 226 -15.44 -8.39 -4.11
CA PRO A 226 -15.95 -8.80 -5.41
C PRO A 226 -14.92 -8.53 -6.53
N LEU A 227 -14.47 -9.56 -7.22
CA LEU A 227 -13.52 -9.44 -8.33
C LEU A 227 -14.21 -9.50 -9.69
N SER A 228 -15.44 -10.02 -9.75
CA SER A 228 -16.31 -10.01 -10.90
C SER A 228 -17.74 -10.20 -10.40
N ASP A 229 -18.68 -10.37 -11.31
CA ASP A 229 -20.07 -10.65 -10.93
C ASP A 229 -20.17 -11.94 -10.09
N THR A 230 -19.28 -12.90 -10.32
CA THR A 230 -19.36 -14.19 -9.64
C THR A 230 -18.19 -14.45 -8.70
N LEU A 231 -16.98 -13.99 -9.01
CA LEU A 231 -15.76 -14.32 -8.26
C LEU A 231 -15.56 -13.36 -7.10
N THR A 232 -15.23 -13.92 -5.93
CA THR A 232 -14.97 -13.16 -4.70
C THR A 232 -13.68 -13.63 -4.04
N SER A 233 -12.83 -12.69 -3.66
CA SER A 233 -11.68 -12.94 -2.79
C SER A 233 -12.15 -12.86 -1.35
N VAL A 234 -11.87 -13.88 -0.53
CA VAL A 234 -12.30 -13.96 0.87
C VAL A 234 -11.08 -14.35 1.72
N GLY A 235 -10.83 -13.59 2.77
CA GLY A 235 -9.74 -13.93 3.67
C GLY A 235 -10.05 -13.57 5.11
N ALA A 236 -9.61 -14.45 6.01
CA ALA A 236 -9.69 -14.24 7.46
C ALA A 236 -8.33 -13.79 7.98
N VAL A 237 -8.30 -12.69 8.71
CA VAL A 237 -7.10 -12.19 9.39
C VAL A 237 -7.26 -12.51 10.87
N VAL A 238 -6.34 -13.27 11.42
CA VAL A 238 -6.33 -13.62 12.85
C VAL A 238 -4.98 -13.21 13.44
N ARG A 239 -4.95 -12.97 14.75
CA ARG A 239 -3.69 -12.63 15.43
C ARG A 239 -2.78 -13.87 15.50
N SER A 240 -1.48 -13.60 15.59
CA SER A 240 -0.47 -14.67 15.72
C SER A 240 -0.71 -15.60 16.93
N GLU A 241 -1.29 -15.06 18.00
CA GLU A 241 -1.61 -15.85 19.19
C GLU A 241 -2.72 -16.87 18.92
N MET A 242 -3.48 -16.71 17.85
CA MET A 242 -4.54 -17.63 17.42
C MET A 242 -4.12 -18.43 16.18
N ALA A 243 -2.82 -18.61 15.98
CA ALA A 243 -2.28 -19.29 14.80
C ALA A 243 -2.80 -20.73 14.65
N GLU A 244 -3.19 -21.36 15.75
CA GLU A 244 -3.77 -22.71 15.71
C GLU A 244 -5.05 -22.77 14.86
N LYS A 245 -5.77 -21.67 14.74
CA LYS A 245 -7.00 -21.63 13.93
C LYS A 245 -6.74 -21.72 12.43
N VAL A 246 -5.51 -21.47 11.99
CA VAL A 246 -5.12 -21.55 10.57
C VAL A 246 -4.12 -22.68 10.30
N GLN A 247 -3.84 -23.51 11.30
CA GLN A 247 -2.94 -24.66 11.15
C GLN A 247 -3.69 -25.90 10.69
N GLY A 248 -2.95 -26.88 10.20
CA GLY A 248 -3.50 -28.15 9.76
C GLY A 248 -4.13 -28.04 8.38
N ASP A 249 -5.29 -28.63 8.21
CA ASP A 249 -6.01 -28.65 6.94
C ASP A 249 -6.63 -27.25 6.68
N SER A 250 -6.14 -26.58 5.65
CA SER A 250 -6.55 -25.20 5.34
C SER A 250 -8.03 -25.11 4.96
N GLU A 251 -8.59 -26.12 4.30
CA GLU A 251 -10.02 -26.12 3.94
C GLU A 251 -10.90 -26.19 5.18
N GLN A 252 -10.53 -27.06 6.14
CA GLN A 252 -11.24 -27.16 7.41
C GLN A 252 -11.09 -25.89 8.24
N ALA A 253 -9.89 -25.29 8.27
CA ALA A 253 -9.63 -24.05 8.98
C ALA A 253 -10.48 -22.92 8.42
N MET A 254 -10.51 -22.76 7.08
CA MET A 254 -11.32 -21.71 6.42
C MET A 254 -12.80 -21.90 6.73
N LYS A 255 -13.29 -23.15 6.64
CA LYS A 255 -14.68 -23.44 6.95
C LYS A 255 -15.04 -23.07 8.39
N ALA A 256 -14.19 -23.46 9.35
CA ALA A 256 -14.41 -23.14 10.76
C ALA A 256 -14.46 -21.63 11.03
N LEU A 257 -13.53 -20.88 10.42
CA LEU A 257 -13.52 -19.42 10.56
C LEU A 257 -14.77 -18.77 9.95
N ILE A 258 -15.22 -19.26 8.79
CA ILE A 258 -16.46 -18.78 8.16
C ILE A 258 -17.66 -19.03 9.09
N GLU A 259 -17.72 -20.21 9.72
CA GLU A 259 -18.81 -20.55 10.63
C GLU A 259 -18.83 -19.66 11.89
N GLU A 260 -17.65 -19.16 12.32
CA GLU A 260 -17.57 -18.22 13.45
C GLU A 260 -18.08 -16.80 13.07
N CYS A 261 -18.27 -16.50 11.78
CA CYS A 261 -18.62 -15.17 11.32
C CYS A 261 -19.97 -15.21 10.58
N PRO A 262 -21.09 -15.02 11.27
CA PRO A 262 -22.42 -15.24 10.66
C PRO A 262 -22.67 -14.43 9.39
N MET A 263 -22.20 -13.19 9.32
CA MET A 263 -22.40 -12.36 8.12
C MET A 263 -21.67 -12.95 6.91
N ILE A 264 -20.43 -13.38 7.09
CA ILE A 264 -19.65 -14.01 6.00
C ILE A 264 -20.25 -15.37 5.64
N SER A 265 -20.68 -16.13 6.65
CA SER A 265 -21.35 -17.42 6.43
C SER A 265 -22.61 -17.23 5.57
N ASP A 266 -23.44 -16.21 5.87
CA ASP A 266 -24.63 -15.90 5.07
C ASP A 266 -24.24 -15.49 3.63
N TYR A 267 -23.26 -14.62 3.48
CA TYR A 267 -22.82 -14.15 2.17
C TYR A 267 -22.29 -15.29 1.30
N LEU A 268 -21.65 -16.28 1.92
CA LEU A 268 -21.07 -17.43 1.21
C LEU A 268 -22.02 -18.63 1.12
N ALA A 269 -23.23 -18.56 1.71
CA ALA A 269 -24.17 -19.68 1.72
C ALA A 269 -24.46 -20.24 0.31
N PRO A 270 -24.68 -19.42 -0.74
CA PRO A 270 -24.87 -19.97 -2.08
C PRO A 270 -23.57 -20.24 -2.85
N ALA A 271 -22.42 -19.93 -2.25
CA ALA A 271 -21.13 -19.93 -2.97
C ALA A 271 -20.47 -21.29 -2.94
N ARG A 272 -19.55 -21.50 -3.88
CA ARG A 272 -18.65 -22.66 -3.88
C ARG A 272 -17.21 -22.20 -3.92
N ARG A 273 -16.33 -22.94 -3.24
CA ARG A 273 -14.89 -22.65 -3.27
C ARG A 273 -14.32 -22.92 -4.66
N VAL A 274 -13.48 -22.02 -5.17
CA VAL A 274 -12.74 -22.28 -6.39
C VAL A 274 -11.57 -23.22 -6.05
N THR A 275 -11.48 -24.36 -6.73
CA THR A 275 -10.49 -25.40 -6.43
C THR A 275 -9.51 -25.66 -7.56
N THR A 276 -9.57 -24.87 -8.64
CA THR A 276 -8.69 -25.07 -9.81
C THR A 276 -8.07 -23.73 -10.25
N GLY A 277 -7.01 -23.83 -11.05
CA GLY A 277 -6.35 -22.66 -11.61
C GLY A 277 -5.61 -21.84 -10.58
N GLN A 278 -5.33 -20.60 -10.92
CA GLN A 278 -4.54 -19.71 -10.05
C GLN A 278 -5.21 -19.42 -8.70
N TYR A 279 -6.54 -19.58 -8.63
CA TYR A 279 -7.33 -19.32 -7.44
C TYR A 279 -7.67 -20.60 -6.66
N GLY A 280 -7.15 -21.75 -7.08
CA GLY A 280 -7.57 -23.05 -6.54
C GLY A 280 -7.06 -23.39 -5.16
N GLN A 281 -5.98 -22.75 -4.72
CA GLN A 281 -5.37 -23.08 -3.41
C GLN A 281 -5.73 -22.02 -2.38
N LEU A 282 -5.98 -22.47 -1.15
CA LEU A 282 -5.98 -21.57 0.00
C LEU A 282 -4.54 -21.20 0.33
N ARG A 283 -4.34 -19.96 0.74
CA ARG A 283 -3.01 -19.42 1.02
C ARG A 283 -2.97 -18.79 2.40
N VAL A 284 -1.78 -18.83 3.00
CA VAL A 284 -1.52 -18.20 4.29
C VAL A 284 -0.43 -17.14 4.12
N ARG A 285 -0.66 -15.97 4.70
CA ARG A 285 0.35 -14.93 4.86
C ARG A 285 0.55 -14.63 6.33
N LYS A 286 1.81 -14.43 6.72
CA LYS A 286 2.16 -14.11 8.11
C LYS A 286 3.26 -13.04 8.13
N ASP A 287 3.37 -12.37 9.25
CA ASP A 287 4.45 -11.40 9.54
C ASP A 287 4.60 -10.39 8.41
N TYR A 288 3.47 -9.87 7.93
CA TYR A 288 3.45 -8.97 6.78
C TYR A 288 3.53 -7.49 7.15
N SER A 289 3.44 -7.14 8.42
CA SER A 289 3.47 -5.74 8.87
C SER A 289 4.87 -5.42 9.40
N TYR A 290 5.58 -4.54 8.69
CA TYR A 290 6.99 -4.23 8.98
C TYR A 290 7.43 -2.95 8.28
N HIS A 291 8.57 -2.44 8.71
CA HIS A 291 9.29 -1.40 7.98
C HIS A 291 10.80 -1.66 8.05
N GLN A 292 11.52 -1.14 7.05
CA GLN A 292 12.98 -1.13 7.08
C GLN A 292 13.47 0.10 7.85
N THR A 293 14.59 -0.02 8.53
CA THR A 293 15.18 1.12 9.24
C THR A 293 15.85 2.12 8.29
N THR A 294 16.15 1.70 7.08
CA THR A 294 16.79 2.54 6.05
C THR A 294 16.12 2.22 4.71
N PHE A 295 15.75 3.25 3.95
CA PHE A 295 15.08 3.07 2.67
C PHE A 295 16.01 3.28 1.46
N TRP A 296 17.22 3.83 1.67
CA TRP A 296 18.12 4.11 0.56
C TRP A 296 19.57 4.17 1.02
N ARG A 297 20.50 4.05 0.07
CA ARG A 297 21.92 4.38 0.20
C ARG A 297 22.38 4.90 -1.17
N PRO A 298 23.57 5.51 -1.29
CA PRO A 298 24.01 5.98 -2.60
C PRO A 298 23.86 4.91 -3.67
N GLY A 299 23.11 5.22 -4.71
CA GLY A 299 22.86 4.34 -5.86
C GLY A 299 21.76 3.29 -5.65
N MET A 300 21.10 3.22 -4.48
CA MET A 300 20.05 2.21 -4.26
C MET A 300 18.91 2.73 -3.41
N VAL A 301 17.69 2.37 -3.81
CA VAL A 301 16.47 2.78 -3.08
C VAL A 301 15.47 1.61 -3.02
N LEU A 302 14.73 1.53 -1.90
CA LEU A 302 13.64 0.55 -1.70
C LEU A 302 12.31 1.25 -1.91
N VAL A 303 11.38 0.60 -2.64
CA VAL A 303 10.01 1.10 -2.84
C VAL A 303 9.00 -0.02 -2.56
N GLY A 304 7.78 0.37 -2.25
CA GLY A 304 6.70 -0.58 -1.99
C GLY A 304 6.99 -1.47 -0.79
N ASP A 305 6.51 -2.70 -0.86
CA ASP A 305 6.67 -3.65 0.24
C ASP A 305 8.13 -4.05 0.50
N ALA A 306 9.06 -3.74 -0.38
CA ALA A 306 10.48 -3.91 -0.06
C ALA A 306 10.90 -2.97 1.08
N ALA A 307 10.27 -1.81 1.19
CA ALA A 307 10.54 -0.81 2.24
C ALA A 307 9.65 -1.01 3.46
N CYS A 308 8.33 -1.10 3.28
CA CYS A 308 7.40 -1.20 4.40
C CYS A 308 6.01 -1.64 3.95
N PHE A 309 5.29 -2.26 4.88
CA PHE A 309 3.87 -2.59 4.72
C PHE A 309 3.21 -2.52 6.09
N VAL A 310 1.97 -2.05 6.17
CA VAL A 310 1.29 -1.95 7.45
C VAL A 310 0.19 -3.00 7.62
N ASP A 311 -0.91 -2.94 6.84
CA ASP A 311 -2.04 -3.84 7.10
C ASP A 311 -3.00 -3.79 5.90
N PRO A 312 -3.68 -4.89 5.56
CA PRO A 312 -4.54 -4.90 4.37
C PRO A 312 -5.92 -4.27 4.57
N VAL A 313 -6.37 -3.99 5.80
CA VAL A 313 -7.78 -3.67 6.07
C VAL A 313 -8.31 -2.45 5.31
N PHE A 314 -7.47 -1.46 5.04
CA PHE A 314 -7.90 -0.24 4.37
C PHE A 314 -7.34 -0.08 2.96
N SER A 315 -6.94 -1.19 2.33
CA SER A 315 -6.50 -1.19 0.92
C SER A 315 -5.27 -0.31 0.66
N SER A 316 -4.44 -0.10 1.67
CA SER A 316 -3.31 0.84 1.58
C SER A 316 -2.10 0.29 0.81
N GLY A 317 -2.00 -1.02 0.61
CA GLY A 317 -0.77 -1.64 0.09
C GLY A 317 -0.37 -1.14 -1.30
N VAL A 318 -1.29 -1.17 -2.26
CA VAL A 318 -0.97 -0.70 -3.63
C VAL A 318 -0.83 0.82 -3.64
N HIS A 319 -1.58 1.55 -2.79
CA HIS A 319 -1.39 2.99 -2.64
C HIS A 319 0.04 3.31 -2.19
N LEU A 320 0.49 2.70 -1.10
CA LEU A 320 1.85 2.93 -0.58
C LEU A 320 2.91 2.52 -1.61
N ALA A 321 2.67 1.42 -2.33
CA ALA A 321 3.59 0.95 -3.37
C ALA A 321 3.72 1.96 -4.52
N THR A 322 2.61 2.44 -5.05
CA THR A 322 2.63 3.39 -6.17
C THR A 322 3.04 4.79 -5.72
N TYR A 323 2.66 5.21 -4.52
CA TYR A 323 3.09 6.49 -3.96
C TYR A 323 4.60 6.53 -3.74
N SER A 324 5.17 5.50 -3.12
CA SER A 324 6.62 5.44 -2.92
C SER A 324 7.37 5.41 -4.25
N ALA A 325 6.80 4.72 -5.25
CA ALA A 325 7.37 4.70 -6.59
C ALA A 325 7.38 6.09 -7.23
N LEU A 326 6.30 6.86 -7.06
CA LEU A 326 6.25 8.25 -7.55
C LEU A 326 7.31 9.11 -6.84
N LEU A 327 7.42 9.01 -5.52
CA LEU A 327 8.40 9.79 -4.76
C LEU A 327 9.83 9.44 -5.18
N ALA A 328 10.13 8.15 -5.31
CA ALA A 328 11.47 7.70 -5.71
C ALA A 328 11.78 8.09 -7.16
N ALA A 329 10.79 7.98 -8.06
CA ALA A 329 10.95 8.41 -9.46
C ALA A 329 11.26 9.91 -9.53
N ARG A 330 10.52 10.69 -8.75
CA ARG A 330 10.75 12.15 -8.65
C ARG A 330 12.18 12.46 -8.19
N SER A 331 12.64 11.74 -7.15
CA SER A 331 14.01 11.90 -6.65
C SER A 331 15.04 11.53 -7.72
N ILE A 332 14.86 10.37 -8.37
CA ILE A 332 15.79 9.90 -9.40
C ILE A 332 15.82 10.89 -10.58
N ASN A 333 14.65 11.31 -11.06
CA ASN A 333 14.55 12.28 -12.16
C ASN A 333 15.28 13.58 -11.84
N SER A 334 15.12 14.07 -10.59
CA SER A 334 15.75 15.32 -10.15
C SER A 334 17.27 15.22 -10.10
N VAL A 335 17.77 14.07 -9.64
CA VAL A 335 19.23 13.84 -9.58
C VAL A 335 19.79 13.69 -10.99
N LEU A 336 19.13 12.93 -11.86
CA LEU A 336 19.59 12.73 -13.24
C LEU A 336 19.54 14.02 -14.05
N ALA A 337 18.61 14.93 -13.74
CA ALA A 337 18.50 16.25 -14.36
C ALA A 337 19.40 17.30 -13.68
N GLU A 338 20.15 16.90 -12.67
CA GLU A 338 21.06 17.79 -11.92
C GLU A 338 20.35 18.96 -11.23
N ILE A 339 19.06 18.80 -10.89
CA ILE A 339 18.27 19.82 -10.18
C ILE A 339 18.60 19.81 -8.68
N VAL A 340 18.75 18.61 -8.11
CA VAL A 340 18.98 18.42 -6.68
C VAL A 340 20.03 17.32 -6.53
N ASP A 341 20.91 17.41 -5.52
CA ASP A 341 21.85 16.34 -5.24
C ASP A 341 21.16 15.10 -4.70
N GLU A 342 21.82 13.94 -4.85
CA GLU A 342 21.25 12.64 -4.52
C GLU A 342 20.83 12.54 -3.04
N LYS A 343 21.67 13.03 -2.15
CA LYS A 343 21.40 12.94 -0.71
C LYS A 343 20.13 13.72 -0.35
N THR A 344 20.04 14.96 -0.82
CA THR A 344 18.88 15.81 -0.56
C THR A 344 17.60 15.19 -1.16
N ALA A 345 17.66 14.69 -2.40
CA ALA A 345 16.50 14.09 -3.07
C ALA A 345 16.03 12.82 -2.34
N MET A 346 16.97 11.98 -1.91
CA MET A 346 16.61 10.71 -1.27
C MET A 346 16.15 10.91 0.17
N GLN A 347 16.66 11.93 0.87
CA GLN A 347 16.16 12.30 2.18
C GLN A 347 14.69 12.78 2.09
N GLU A 348 14.37 13.57 1.07
CA GLU A 348 12.97 13.99 0.85
C GLU A 348 12.07 12.78 0.55
N PHE A 349 12.52 11.87 -0.32
CA PHE A 349 11.80 10.61 -0.61
C PHE A 349 11.50 9.85 0.68
N GLU A 350 12.54 9.59 1.48
CA GLU A 350 12.38 8.78 2.69
C GLU A 350 11.47 9.48 3.70
N ALA A 351 11.63 10.79 3.89
CA ALA A 351 10.81 11.57 4.81
C ALA A 351 9.32 11.50 4.44
N ARG A 352 9.00 11.73 3.17
CA ARG A 352 7.60 11.72 2.72
C ARG A 352 7.00 10.32 2.78
N TYR A 353 7.77 9.30 2.41
CA TYR A 353 7.25 7.93 2.44
C TYR A 353 6.99 7.48 3.89
N ARG A 354 7.91 7.79 4.81
CA ARG A 354 7.72 7.47 6.23
C ARG A 354 6.52 8.21 6.81
N ARG A 355 6.32 9.48 6.42
CA ARG A 355 5.15 10.25 6.86
C ARG A 355 3.85 9.58 6.40
N GLU A 356 3.77 9.20 5.13
CA GLU A 356 2.57 8.55 4.60
C GLU A 356 2.31 7.20 5.28
N TYR A 357 3.36 6.41 5.48
CA TYR A 357 3.27 5.16 6.24
C TYR A 357 2.74 5.44 7.66
N GLY A 358 3.28 6.46 8.33
CA GLY A 358 2.88 6.84 9.68
C GLY A 358 1.43 7.26 9.78
N VAL A 359 0.94 8.01 8.78
CA VAL A 359 -0.47 8.42 8.72
C VAL A 359 -1.38 7.19 8.65
N PHE A 360 -1.06 6.22 7.79
CA PHE A 360 -1.83 4.98 7.71
C PHE A 360 -1.71 4.16 8.99
N TYR A 361 -0.53 4.11 9.59
CA TYR A 361 -0.31 3.41 10.85
C TYR A 361 -1.23 3.97 11.95
N GLU A 362 -1.22 5.29 12.17
CA GLU A 362 -2.05 5.94 13.19
C GLU A 362 -3.54 5.71 12.93
N PHE A 363 -3.96 5.84 11.68
CA PHE A 363 -5.35 5.57 11.32
C PHE A 363 -5.73 4.13 11.65
N LEU A 364 -4.87 3.16 11.30
CA LEU A 364 -5.18 1.74 11.50
C LEU A 364 -5.20 1.38 12.99
N VAL A 365 -4.34 1.98 13.81
CA VAL A 365 -4.41 1.79 15.26
C VAL A 365 -5.79 2.27 15.76
N SER A 366 -6.21 3.47 15.36
CA SER A 366 -7.52 4.01 15.76
C SER A 366 -8.67 3.11 15.29
N PHE A 367 -8.57 2.61 14.05
CA PHE A 367 -9.59 1.73 13.47
C PHE A 367 -9.72 0.42 14.25
N TYR A 368 -8.59 -0.20 14.58
CA TYR A 368 -8.62 -1.46 15.35
C TYR A 368 -9.10 -1.22 16.78
N GLU A 369 -8.71 -0.13 17.42
CA GLU A 369 -9.08 0.14 18.81
C GLU A 369 -10.55 0.57 18.99
N MET A 370 -11.23 1.02 17.93
CA MET A 370 -12.65 1.40 18.06
C MET A 370 -13.58 0.20 18.20
N HIS A 371 -13.11 -1.01 17.99
CA HIS A 371 -13.95 -2.20 18.16
C HIS A 371 -14.25 -2.42 19.64
N HIS A 372 -15.53 -2.50 20.00
CA HIS A 372 -15.97 -2.49 21.39
C HIS A 372 -16.43 -3.86 21.91
N SER A 373 -16.04 -4.94 21.27
CA SER A 373 -16.32 -6.27 21.83
C SER A 373 -15.31 -6.53 22.96
N GLU A 374 -15.70 -6.21 24.18
CA GLU A 374 -14.80 -6.36 25.34
C GLU A 374 -14.38 -7.80 25.57
N ASP A 375 -15.21 -8.74 25.14
CA ASP A 375 -14.94 -10.17 25.29
C ASP A 375 -14.15 -10.75 24.11
N SER A 376 -13.92 -9.96 23.05
CA SER A 376 -13.18 -10.43 21.87
C SER A 376 -11.69 -10.54 22.19
N TYR A 377 -11.17 -11.75 22.10
CA TYR A 377 -9.74 -11.99 22.27
C TYR A 377 -8.90 -11.14 21.32
N PHE A 378 -9.33 -11.03 20.06
CA PHE A 378 -8.61 -10.28 19.04
C PHE A 378 -8.46 -8.82 19.44
N TRP A 379 -9.55 -8.18 19.89
CA TRP A 379 -9.55 -6.75 20.19
C TRP A 379 -8.87 -6.42 21.52
N GLN A 380 -9.02 -7.28 22.52
CA GLN A 380 -8.31 -7.09 23.79
C GLN A 380 -6.80 -7.11 23.56
N ALA A 381 -6.34 -8.04 22.71
CA ALA A 381 -4.92 -8.15 22.42
C ALA A 381 -4.39 -7.03 21.53
N LYS A 382 -5.27 -6.26 20.86
CA LYS A 382 -4.87 -5.18 19.97
C LYS A 382 -4.83 -3.80 20.65
N LYS A 383 -5.18 -3.69 21.93
CA LYS A 383 -5.15 -2.40 22.61
C LYS A 383 -3.72 -1.89 22.74
N VAL A 384 -3.50 -0.70 22.21
CA VAL A 384 -2.18 -0.05 22.25
C VAL A 384 -1.83 0.39 23.68
N THR A 385 -2.84 0.71 24.49
CA THR A 385 -2.66 1.35 25.78
C THR A 385 -2.14 0.45 26.89
N GLY A 386 -2.00 -0.85 26.66
CA GLY A 386 -1.62 -1.75 27.74
C GLY A 386 -0.18 -2.24 27.73
N ASN A 387 0.35 -2.60 26.57
CA ASN A 387 1.60 -3.37 26.52
C ASN A 387 2.50 -3.05 25.33
N SER A 388 2.32 -1.93 24.66
CA SER A 388 3.03 -1.66 23.40
C SER A 388 4.01 -0.49 23.46
N GLN A 389 4.58 -0.22 24.66
CA GLN A 389 5.56 0.84 24.80
C GLN A 389 6.74 0.70 23.81
N PRO A 390 7.34 -0.50 23.64
CA PRO A 390 8.40 -0.65 22.63
C PRO A 390 7.93 -0.36 21.20
N GLU A 391 6.69 -0.72 20.86
CA GLU A 391 6.09 -0.42 19.55
C GLU A 391 5.95 1.10 19.35
N LEU A 392 5.46 1.80 20.39
CA LEU A 392 5.29 3.25 20.33
C LEU A 392 6.66 3.94 20.21
N GLU A 393 7.65 3.47 20.95
CA GLU A 393 9.02 4.00 20.87
C GLU A 393 9.60 3.80 19.48
N ALA A 394 9.45 2.60 18.90
CA ALA A 394 9.89 2.31 17.53
C ALA A 394 9.19 3.19 16.51
N PHE A 395 7.90 3.45 16.72
CA PHE A 395 7.13 4.34 15.82
C PHE A 395 7.62 5.78 15.92
N VAL A 396 7.88 6.26 17.13
CA VAL A 396 8.46 7.61 17.34
C VAL A 396 9.82 7.71 16.63
N GLU A 397 10.66 6.69 16.72
CA GLU A 397 11.95 6.64 16.00
C GLU A 397 11.75 6.66 14.50
N LEU A 398 10.75 5.91 14.00
CA LEU A 398 10.45 5.83 12.58
C LEU A 398 10.08 7.20 11.99
N ILE A 399 9.23 7.96 12.69
CA ILE A 399 8.73 9.25 12.19
C ILE A 399 9.49 10.45 12.75
N GLY A 400 10.13 10.31 13.89
CA GLY A 400 10.80 11.42 14.59
C GLY A 400 12.04 11.94 13.89
N GLY A 401 12.70 11.11 13.08
CA GLY A 401 13.83 11.53 12.26
C GLY A 401 13.42 12.34 11.03
N VAL A 402 12.12 12.46 10.79
CA VAL A 402 11.58 13.03 9.55
C VAL A 402 11.08 14.46 9.76
N SER A 403 10.61 14.79 10.97
CA SER A 403 9.95 16.07 11.19
C SER A 403 10.70 16.93 12.19
N SER A 404 11.61 17.72 11.70
CA SER A 404 12.14 18.83 12.48
C SER A 404 11.10 19.95 12.68
N GLY A 405 9.95 19.87 12.01
CA GLY A 405 8.92 20.90 12.07
C GLY A 405 7.68 20.58 12.89
N GLU A 406 7.40 19.32 13.14
CA GLU A 406 6.27 18.93 13.98
C GLU A 406 6.78 18.30 15.27
N SER A 407 6.89 19.11 16.27
CA SER A 407 7.39 18.72 17.58
C SER A 407 6.42 17.85 18.39
N ALA A 408 5.31 17.44 17.79
CA ALA A 408 4.23 16.77 18.52
C ALA A 408 4.49 15.30 18.83
N LEU A 409 5.53 14.71 18.23
CA LEU A 409 5.83 13.29 18.44
C LEU A 409 7.27 13.15 18.93
N THR A 410 7.53 13.70 20.12
CA THR A 410 8.87 13.67 20.70
C THR A 410 9.12 12.47 21.61
N ASP A 411 8.05 11.79 21.99
CA ASP A 411 8.18 10.62 22.86
C ASP A 411 6.97 9.70 22.77
N ALA A 412 7.12 8.50 23.30
CA ALA A 412 6.09 7.46 23.24
C ALA A 412 4.82 7.82 24.04
N ASP A 413 4.97 8.56 25.13
CA ASP A 413 3.81 8.97 25.94
C ASP A 413 2.95 9.99 25.18
N ALA A 414 3.57 10.94 24.50
CA ALA A 414 2.85 11.91 23.67
C ALA A 414 2.14 11.20 22.51
N LEU A 415 2.79 10.23 21.90
CA LEU A 415 2.15 9.43 20.83
C LEU A 415 0.96 8.63 21.39
N ALA A 416 1.10 8.00 22.56
CA ALA A 416 0.01 7.24 23.17
C ALA A 416 -1.22 8.12 23.40
N LEU A 417 -1.01 9.33 23.93
CA LEU A 417 -2.10 10.29 24.14
C LEU A 417 -2.75 10.71 22.82
N ARG A 418 -1.94 10.94 21.79
CA ARG A 418 -2.44 11.30 20.46
C ARG A 418 -3.27 10.15 19.87
N LEU A 419 -2.80 8.92 20.00
CA LEU A 419 -3.53 7.74 19.48
C LEU A 419 -4.86 7.56 20.23
N GLN A 420 -4.89 7.78 21.55
CA GLN A 420 -6.13 7.74 22.32
C GLN A 420 -7.13 8.81 21.84
N ALA A 421 -6.64 10.03 21.64
CA ALA A 421 -7.48 11.13 21.15
C ALA A 421 -8.00 10.83 19.73
N ASN A 422 -7.15 10.31 18.86
CA ASN A 422 -7.53 9.91 17.51
C ASN A 422 -8.60 8.81 17.53
N THR A 423 -8.45 7.83 18.42
CA THR A 423 -9.41 6.73 18.54
C THR A 423 -10.78 7.26 19.02
N ALA A 424 -10.79 8.15 20.02
CA ALA A 424 -12.03 8.74 20.51
C ALA A 424 -12.71 9.58 19.43
N ASP A 425 -11.95 10.40 18.72
CA ASP A 425 -12.45 11.23 17.61
C ASP A 425 -13.04 10.37 16.50
N PHE A 426 -12.32 9.33 16.10
CA PHE A 426 -12.75 8.42 15.02
C PHE A 426 -13.99 7.63 15.44
N THR A 427 -14.01 7.11 16.67
CA THR A 427 -15.18 6.36 17.19
C THR A 427 -16.42 7.25 17.19
N THR A 428 -16.28 8.49 17.68
CA THR A 428 -17.39 9.47 17.67
C THR A 428 -17.91 9.70 16.24
N ALA A 429 -16.99 9.83 15.30
CA ALA A 429 -17.35 10.06 13.88
C ALA A 429 -18.09 8.87 13.29
N VAL A 430 -17.66 7.64 13.59
CA VAL A 430 -18.31 6.42 13.11
C VAL A 430 -19.69 6.25 13.79
N ASP A 431 -19.80 6.48 15.10
CA ASP A 431 -21.06 6.38 15.82
C ASP A 431 -22.10 7.35 15.23
N ALA A 432 -21.68 8.56 14.90
CA ALA A 432 -22.56 9.55 14.26
C ALA A 432 -22.98 9.12 12.85
N LEU A 433 -22.06 8.48 12.12
CA LEU A 433 -22.37 7.93 10.78
C LEU A 433 -23.40 6.80 10.88
N VAL A 434 -23.22 5.90 11.83
CA VAL A 434 -24.15 4.78 12.06
C VAL A 434 -25.53 5.32 12.49
N ALA A 435 -25.55 6.31 13.40
CA ALA A 435 -26.80 6.86 13.92
C ALA A 435 -27.66 7.51 12.82
N ASN A 436 -27.04 8.01 11.75
CA ASN A 436 -27.80 8.59 10.63
C ASN A 436 -27.94 7.65 9.42
N ASN A 437 -27.73 6.36 9.64
CA ASN A 437 -27.81 5.30 8.60
C ASN A 437 -26.90 5.57 7.40
N SER A 438 -25.77 6.20 7.63
CA SER A 438 -24.79 6.58 6.59
C SER A 438 -25.35 7.58 5.56
N GLU A 439 -26.44 8.28 5.90
CA GLU A 439 -27.01 9.29 5.01
C GLU A 439 -26.18 10.56 4.93
N SER A 440 -25.37 10.82 5.95
CA SER A 440 -24.49 11.98 5.98
C SER A 440 -23.09 11.55 6.42
N MET A 441 -22.12 11.88 5.60
CA MET A 441 -20.72 11.60 5.89
C MET A 441 -19.99 12.77 6.59
N VAL A 442 -20.71 13.86 6.88
CA VAL A 442 -20.09 15.05 7.45
C VAL A 442 -19.36 14.75 8.77
N PRO A 443 -19.96 14.01 9.73
CA PRO A 443 -19.22 13.69 10.95
C PRO A 443 -17.93 12.88 10.68
N PHE A 444 -18.02 11.91 9.78
CA PHE A 444 -16.88 11.06 9.44
C PHE A 444 -15.72 11.90 8.85
N MET A 445 -16.06 12.83 7.95
CA MET A 445 -15.05 13.69 7.32
C MET A 445 -14.44 14.73 8.27
N LYS A 446 -15.03 14.95 9.43
CA LYS A 446 -14.46 15.83 10.46
C LYS A 446 -13.32 15.14 11.21
N SER A 447 -13.27 13.82 11.21
CA SER A 447 -12.21 13.08 11.90
C SER A 447 -10.83 13.43 11.34
N GLN A 448 -9.90 13.73 12.24
CA GLN A 448 -8.55 14.13 11.86
C GLN A 448 -7.80 12.98 11.20
N VAL A 449 -8.00 11.73 11.65
CA VAL A 449 -7.30 10.58 11.05
C VAL A 449 -7.81 10.31 9.62
N ILE A 450 -9.11 10.49 9.38
CA ILE A 450 -9.68 10.34 8.03
C ILE A 450 -9.11 11.42 7.10
N ARG A 451 -9.08 12.67 7.56
CA ARG A 451 -8.51 13.76 6.75
C ARG A 451 -7.04 13.51 6.44
N GLY A 452 -6.28 13.03 7.42
CA GLY A 452 -4.87 12.71 7.22
C GLY A 452 -4.67 11.64 6.15
N VAL A 453 -5.38 10.53 6.26
CA VAL A 453 -5.27 9.41 5.30
C VAL A 453 -5.66 9.84 3.88
N MET A 454 -6.63 10.74 3.75
CA MET A 454 -7.13 11.18 2.44
C MET A 454 -6.29 12.31 1.81
N HIS A 455 -5.44 12.97 2.58
CA HIS A 455 -4.77 14.21 2.14
C HIS A 455 -3.87 13.98 0.91
N GLU A 456 -2.85 13.14 1.06
CA GLU A 456 -1.87 12.91 -0.02
C GLU A 456 -2.54 12.31 -1.26
N GLY A 457 -3.46 11.35 -1.04
CA GLY A 457 -4.17 10.73 -2.15
C GLY A 457 -4.99 11.73 -2.95
N SER A 458 -5.68 12.66 -2.26
CA SER A 458 -6.46 13.69 -2.95
C SER A 458 -5.58 14.68 -3.69
N GLN A 459 -4.43 15.04 -3.13
CA GLN A 459 -3.47 15.92 -3.79
C GLN A 459 -2.96 15.28 -5.10
N MET A 460 -2.54 14.01 -5.02
CA MET A 460 -2.08 13.28 -6.22
C MET A 460 -3.17 13.22 -7.30
N GLN A 461 -4.41 12.99 -6.89
CA GLN A 461 -5.53 12.89 -7.82
C GLN A 461 -5.82 14.25 -8.49
N MET A 462 -5.81 15.32 -7.71
CA MET A 462 -6.04 16.66 -8.25
C MET A 462 -4.94 17.03 -9.24
N ARG A 463 -3.68 16.78 -8.88
CA ARG A 463 -2.55 17.07 -9.79
C ARG A 463 -2.70 16.30 -11.10
N ALA A 464 -3.03 15.01 -11.03
CA ALA A 464 -3.14 14.16 -12.22
C ALA A 464 -4.31 14.55 -13.12
N LEU A 465 -5.41 15.04 -12.51
CA LEU A 465 -6.62 15.39 -13.26
C LEU A 465 -6.58 16.82 -13.82
N LEU A 466 -6.06 17.75 -13.05
CA LEU A 466 -6.16 19.19 -13.35
C LEU A 466 -4.81 19.83 -13.67
N GLY A 467 -3.71 19.14 -13.41
CA GLY A 467 -2.36 19.71 -13.58
C GLY A 467 -1.97 20.66 -12.45
N GLU A 468 -2.69 20.66 -11.33
CA GLU A 468 -2.43 21.56 -10.21
C GLU A 468 -2.88 20.92 -8.90
N ASP A 469 -2.36 21.45 -7.81
CA ASP A 469 -2.77 21.04 -6.47
C ASP A 469 -3.79 22.03 -5.90
N UNK A 470 -4.44 21.50 -5.13
CA UNK A 470 -5.36 22.19 -4.61
C UNK A 470 -4.98 23.16 -3.75
N GLU A 471 -4.07 22.80 -2.98
CA GLU A 471 -3.36 23.67 -2.05
C GLU A 471 -1.90 23.74 -2.47
N PRO A 472 -1.28 24.87 -2.35
CA PRO A 472 0.16 24.96 -2.63
C PRO A 472 0.93 23.98 -1.76
N GLU A 473 1.83 23.23 -2.39
CA GLU A 473 2.66 22.29 -1.63
C GLU A 473 3.66 23.06 -0.78
N THR A 474 3.75 22.71 0.49
CA THR A 474 4.75 23.29 1.40
C THR A 474 5.85 22.27 1.68
N PRO A 475 7.08 22.71 1.93
CA PRO A 475 8.14 21.79 2.29
C PRO A 475 7.75 21.01 3.56
N LEU A 476 8.13 19.75 3.59
CA LEU A 476 7.85 18.88 4.74
C LEU A 476 8.62 19.34 5.99
N PHE A 477 9.77 19.93 5.79
CA PHE A 477 10.64 20.43 6.87
C PHE A 477 11.43 21.65 6.33
N PRO A 478 12.02 22.46 7.23
CA PRO A 478 12.81 23.60 6.78
C PRO A 478 13.95 23.17 5.84
N GLY A 479 14.03 23.76 4.67
CA GLY A 479 15.00 23.39 3.64
C GLY A 479 14.58 22.17 2.81
N GLY A 480 13.37 21.67 3.00
CA GLY A 480 12.83 20.56 2.22
C GLY A 480 12.42 20.99 0.83
N LEU A 481 11.95 20.04 0.03
CA LEU A 481 11.65 20.24 -1.38
C LEU A 481 10.13 20.26 -1.61
N VAL A 482 9.74 20.79 -2.76
CA VAL A 482 8.36 20.69 -3.24
C VAL A 482 8.37 20.06 -4.63
N SER A 483 7.24 19.49 -5.04
CA SER A 483 7.18 18.89 -6.38
C SER A 483 7.02 19.95 -7.46
N SER A 484 7.54 19.63 -8.64
CA SER A 484 7.27 20.44 -9.85
C SER A 484 5.79 20.36 -10.22
N ALA A 485 5.33 21.29 -11.06
CA ALA A 485 3.93 21.35 -11.49
C ALA A 485 3.45 20.03 -12.12
N ASP A 486 4.32 19.38 -12.89
CA ASP A 486 3.98 18.07 -13.51
C ASP A 486 4.14 16.89 -12.55
N GLY A 487 4.66 17.14 -11.36
CA GLY A 487 4.88 16.08 -10.35
C GLY A 487 6.11 15.22 -10.55
N MET A 488 6.93 15.51 -11.58
CA MET A 488 8.01 14.61 -11.98
C MET A 488 9.35 14.93 -11.35
N PHE A 489 9.51 16.12 -10.75
CA PHE A 489 10.78 16.57 -10.19
C PHE A 489 10.59 17.21 -8.82
N TRP A 490 11.63 17.23 -8.04
CA TRP A 490 11.75 18.05 -6.83
C TRP A 490 12.32 19.40 -7.17
N LEU A 491 11.80 20.43 -6.54
CA LEU A 491 12.30 21.79 -6.67
C LEU A 491 12.72 22.29 -5.29
N PRO A 492 13.91 22.92 -5.19
CA PRO A 492 14.28 23.60 -3.94
C PRO A 492 13.30 24.73 -3.67
N THR A 493 13.00 24.94 -2.40
CA THR A 493 12.22 26.11 -1.99
C THR A 493 13.20 27.25 -1.73
N ASP A 494 12.83 28.45 -2.15
CA ASP A 494 13.62 29.63 -1.81
C ASP A 494 13.69 29.78 -0.29
N ALA A 495 14.88 29.91 0.25
CA ALA A 495 15.13 30.00 1.68
C ALA A 495 14.61 31.32 2.27
#